data_0f1b802a6cc685795ca68df46d7223d1
#
_entry.id   0f1b802a6cc685795ca68df46d7223d1
#
_cell.length_a   1.000
_cell.length_b   1.000
_cell.length_c   1.000
_cell.angle_alpha   90.00
_cell.angle_beta   90.00
_cell.angle_gamma   90.00
#
_symmetry.space_group_name_H-M   'P 1'
#
loop_
_entity.id
_entity.type
_entity.pdbx_description
1 polymer ?
#
loop_
_entity_poly.entity_id
_entity_poly.type
_entity_poly.pdbx_seq_one_letter_code
_entity_poly.pdbx_strand_id
1 'polypeptide(L)'
;MKMCVLGTGYFSQFHFDAWSRLGVNIRGVCSLNIEESRKKAHNFCGCQGFNDYLLMMDTIKPHLIDIIVPPSEQFPIIKAAIDRGINIICQKPFTESFEEAEKVVTLAREAKV
;
A
#
# COMPACT_ATOMS: atom_id res chain seq x y z
N MET A 1 -4.65 5.30 -13.87
CA MET A 1 -4.23 4.28 -12.90
C MET A 1 -4.60 4.74 -11.50
N LYS A 2 -5.29 3.91 -10.75
CA LYS A 2 -5.63 4.18 -9.35
C LYS A 2 -4.58 3.59 -8.43
N MET A 3 -4.19 4.33 -7.41
CA MET A 3 -3.19 3.92 -6.45
C MET A 3 -3.70 4.06 -5.02
N CYS A 4 -3.30 3.14 -4.15
CA CYS A 4 -3.48 3.27 -2.71
C CYS A 4 -2.13 3.26 -2.01
N VAL A 5 -2.06 3.94 -0.86
CA VAL A 5 -0.86 4.00 -0.03
C VAL A 5 -1.20 3.45 1.35
N LEU A 6 -0.38 2.55 1.85
CA LEU A 6 -0.53 1.95 3.16
C LEU A 6 0.64 2.34 4.05
N GLY A 7 0.36 3.15 5.06
CA GLY A 7 1.34 3.71 5.99
C GLY A 7 1.32 5.23 5.99
N THR A 8 1.29 5.83 7.19
CA THR A 8 1.31 7.28 7.38
C THR A 8 2.47 7.74 8.27
N GLY A 9 3.44 6.85 8.52
CA GLY A 9 4.60 7.15 9.33
C GLY A 9 5.59 8.12 8.67
N TYR A 10 6.73 8.33 9.33
CA TYR A 10 7.71 9.33 8.90
C TYR A 10 8.13 9.19 7.43
N PHE A 11 8.50 7.99 6.99
CA PHE A 11 8.96 7.78 5.62
C PHE A 11 7.88 7.96 4.57
N SER A 12 6.62 7.81 4.94
CA SER A 12 5.51 7.95 4.00
C SER A 12 5.44 9.34 3.37
N GLN A 13 5.87 10.39 4.08
CA GLN A 13 5.83 11.76 3.55
C GLN A 13 6.64 11.91 2.26
N PHE A 14 7.77 11.21 2.15
CA PHE A 14 8.60 11.26 0.95
C PHE A 14 7.92 10.55 -0.23
N HIS A 15 7.21 9.46 0.04
CA HIS A 15 6.43 8.76 -0.97
C HIS A 15 5.25 9.62 -1.46
N PHE A 16 4.49 10.20 -0.55
CA PHE A 16 3.37 11.07 -0.91
C PHE A 16 3.84 12.27 -1.75
N ASP A 17 4.95 12.89 -1.37
CA ASP A 17 5.53 14.00 -2.13
C ASP A 17 5.92 13.56 -3.55
N ALA A 18 6.61 12.42 -3.66
CA ALA A 18 7.03 11.90 -4.95
C ALA A 18 5.83 11.56 -5.86
N TRP A 19 4.84 10.87 -5.32
CA TRP A 19 3.62 10.53 -6.07
C TRP A 19 2.85 11.77 -6.50
N SER A 20 2.78 12.77 -5.63
CA SER A 20 2.14 14.04 -5.94
C SER A 20 2.83 14.76 -7.11
N ARG A 21 4.16 14.80 -7.08
CA ARG A 21 4.95 15.41 -8.17
C ARG A 21 4.77 14.68 -9.50
N LEU A 22 4.58 13.36 -9.45
CA LEU A 22 4.35 12.56 -10.65
C LEU A 22 2.90 12.60 -11.15
N GLY A 23 2.02 13.28 -10.41
CA GLY A 23 0.61 13.37 -10.77
C GLY A 23 -0.14 12.05 -10.67
N VAL A 24 0.28 11.15 -9.78
CA VAL A 24 -0.37 9.85 -9.59
C VAL A 24 -1.70 10.03 -8.87
N ASN A 25 -2.71 9.30 -9.32
CA ASN A 25 -4.06 9.34 -8.76
C ASN A 25 -4.16 8.49 -7.48
N ILE A 26 -3.86 9.09 -6.32
CA ILE A 26 -3.98 8.44 -5.01
C ILE A 26 -5.44 8.47 -4.59
N ARG A 27 -6.07 7.30 -4.46
CA ARG A 27 -7.49 7.17 -4.14
C ARG A 27 -7.78 6.62 -2.77
N GLY A 28 -6.80 6.01 -2.11
CA GLY A 28 -6.95 5.47 -0.76
C GLY A 28 -5.68 5.59 0.05
N VAL A 29 -5.82 5.92 1.31
CA VAL A 29 -4.75 5.94 2.31
C VAL A 29 -5.19 5.12 3.51
N CYS A 30 -4.36 4.20 3.97
CA CYS A 30 -4.66 3.35 5.11
C CYS A 30 -3.56 3.41 6.16
N SER A 31 -3.95 3.46 7.42
CA SER A 31 -3.07 3.29 8.58
C SER A 31 -3.90 2.69 9.73
N LEU A 32 -3.25 2.35 10.83
CA LEU A 32 -3.94 1.85 12.01
C LEU A 32 -4.84 2.92 12.66
N ASN A 33 -4.52 4.19 12.44
CA ASN A 33 -5.28 5.32 12.98
C ASN A 33 -6.10 5.97 11.87
N ILE A 34 -7.43 5.84 11.97
CA ILE A 34 -8.35 6.36 10.95
C ILE A 34 -8.25 7.89 10.79
N GLU A 35 -8.00 8.62 11.87
CA GLU A 35 -7.90 10.07 11.82
C GLU A 35 -6.65 10.52 11.02
N GLU A 36 -5.53 9.82 11.21
CA GLU A 36 -4.31 10.07 10.42
C GLU A 36 -4.53 9.77 8.94
N SER A 37 -5.20 8.65 8.65
CA SER A 37 -5.52 8.27 7.27
C SER A 37 -6.42 9.31 6.60
N ARG A 38 -7.45 9.76 7.29
CA ARG A 38 -8.37 10.80 6.78
C ARG A 38 -7.67 12.14 6.56
N LYS A 39 -6.83 12.52 7.52
CA LYS A 39 -6.06 13.77 7.42
C LYS A 39 -5.15 13.76 6.21
N LYS A 40 -4.43 12.65 5.98
CA LYS A 40 -3.57 12.52 4.83
C LYS A 40 -4.37 12.46 3.53
N ALA A 41 -5.44 11.70 3.50
CA ALA A 41 -6.31 11.59 2.33
C ALA A 41 -6.91 12.94 1.89
N HIS A 42 -7.16 13.82 2.84
CA HIS A 42 -7.71 15.15 2.57
C HIS A 42 -6.82 16.00 1.65
N ASN A 43 -5.53 15.69 1.59
CA ASN A 43 -4.58 16.41 0.72
C ASN A 43 -4.68 15.99 -0.76
N PHE A 44 -5.47 14.97 -1.08
CA PHE A 44 -5.59 14.43 -2.43
C PHE A 44 -7.05 14.39 -2.87
N CYS A 45 -7.31 14.90 -4.06
CA CYS A 45 -8.67 14.98 -4.61
C CYS A 45 -9.28 13.58 -4.78
N GLY A 46 -10.47 13.37 -4.19
CA GLY A 46 -11.18 12.10 -4.31
C GLY A 46 -10.59 10.93 -3.52
N CYS A 47 -9.64 11.20 -2.63
CA CYS A 47 -9.00 10.18 -1.83
C CYS A 47 -9.78 9.92 -0.54
N GLN A 48 -9.86 8.66 -0.12
CA GLN A 48 -10.51 8.24 1.12
C GLN A 48 -9.50 7.69 2.14
N GLY A 49 -9.74 7.96 3.43
CA GLY A 49 -8.95 7.37 4.52
C GLY A 49 -9.58 6.08 5.02
N PHE A 50 -8.74 5.11 5.36
CA PHE A 50 -9.13 3.79 5.86
C PHE A 50 -8.28 3.40 7.04
N ASN A 51 -8.79 2.52 7.89
CA ASN A 51 -8.01 1.80 8.91
C ASN A 51 -8.07 0.28 8.74
N ASP A 52 -8.63 -0.17 7.64
CA ASP A 52 -8.72 -1.58 7.25
C ASP A 52 -8.25 -1.68 5.79
N TYR A 53 -7.07 -2.28 5.58
CA TYR A 53 -6.50 -2.36 4.25
C TYR A 53 -7.28 -3.29 3.31
N LEU A 54 -7.96 -4.30 3.85
CA LEU A 54 -8.80 -5.19 3.05
C LEU A 54 -10.00 -4.41 2.50
N LEU A 55 -10.64 -3.63 3.35
CA LEU A 55 -11.74 -2.77 2.94
C LEU A 55 -11.29 -1.75 1.89
N MET A 56 -10.11 -1.14 2.09
CA MET A 56 -9.56 -0.20 1.12
C MET A 56 -9.35 -0.85 -0.25
N MET A 57 -8.71 -2.02 -0.27
CA MET A 57 -8.45 -2.74 -1.52
C MET A 57 -9.73 -3.12 -2.24
N ASP A 58 -10.74 -3.58 -1.50
CA ASP A 58 -12.02 -4.02 -2.07
C ASP A 58 -12.90 -2.85 -2.51
N THR A 59 -12.80 -1.71 -1.84
CA THR A 59 -13.56 -0.50 -2.17
C THR A 59 -12.97 0.23 -3.37
N ILE A 60 -11.66 0.50 -3.33
CA ILE A 60 -10.98 1.30 -4.35
C ILE A 60 -10.61 0.45 -5.57
N LYS A 61 -10.25 -0.81 -5.36
CA LYS A 61 -9.73 -1.71 -6.40
C LYS A 61 -8.58 -1.08 -7.16
N PRO A 62 -7.48 -0.75 -6.45
CA PRO A 62 -6.37 -0.05 -7.08
C PRO A 62 -5.60 -0.94 -8.05
N HIS A 63 -4.89 -0.33 -8.97
CA HIS A 63 -3.96 -1.02 -9.86
C HIS A 63 -2.60 -1.25 -9.21
N LEU A 64 -2.25 -0.37 -8.25
CA LEU A 64 -0.97 -0.37 -7.57
C LEU A 64 -1.17 0.02 -6.10
N ILE A 65 -0.46 -0.66 -5.21
CA ILE A 65 -0.40 -0.29 -3.79
C ILE A 65 1.06 -0.03 -3.38
N ASP A 66 1.26 1.04 -2.64
CA ASP A 66 2.56 1.39 -2.06
C ASP A 66 2.51 1.06 -0.57
N ILE A 67 3.31 0.08 -0.13
CA ILE A 67 3.29 -0.45 1.23
C ILE A 67 4.49 0.09 2.01
N ILE A 68 4.22 0.96 3.00
CA ILE A 68 5.22 1.68 3.78
C ILE A 68 5.01 1.36 5.26
N VAL A 69 5.15 0.07 5.61
CA VAL A 69 4.98 -0.42 6.98
C VAL A 69 6.20 -1.25 7.38
N PRO A 70 6.41 -1.49 8.70
CA PRO A 70 7.51 -2.32 9.16
C PRO A 70 7.48 -3.73 8.56
N PRO A 71 8.65 -4.40 8.42
CA PRO A 71 8.72 -5.75 7.84
C PRO A 71 7.78 -6.76 8.47
N SER A 72 7.56 -6.67 9.79
CA SER A 72 6.67 -7.58 10.53
C SER A 72 5.21 -7.52 10.09
N GLU A 73 4.80 -6.41 9.47
CA GLU A 73 3.42 -6.18 9.04
C GLU A 73 3.22 -6.41 7.54
N GLN A 74 4.30 -6.59 6.78
CA GLN A 74 4.24 -6.59 5.31
C GLN A 74 3.56 -7.82 4.71
N PHE A 75 3.90 -9.01 5.19
CA PHE A 75 3.49 -10.25 4.53
C PHE A 75 1.97 -10.39 4.34
N PRO A 76 1.12 -10.20 5.37
CA PRO A 76 -0.32 -10.33 5.19
C PRO A 76 -0.90 -9.31 4.22
N ILE A 77 -0.33 -8.10 4.20
CA ILE A 77 -0.77 -7.04 3.29
C ILE A 77 -0.39 -7.38 1.85
N ILE A 78 0.83 -7.81 1.64
CA ILE A 78 1.33 -8.23 0.32
C ILE A 78 0.49 -9.40 -0.21
N LYS A 79 0.24 -10.40 0.64
CA LYS A 79 -0.57 -11.57 0.28
C LYS A 79 -1.98 -11.14 -0.16
N ALA A 80 -2.59 -10.23 0.59
CA ALA A 80 -3.92 -9.70 0.26
C ALA A 80 -3.95 -8.98 -1.08
N ALA A 81 -2.89 -8.22 -1.39
CA ALA A 81 -2.75 -7.52 -2.67
C ALA A 81 -2.57 -8.51 -3.82
N ILE A 82 -1.71 -9.51 -3.65
CA ILE A 82 -1.49 -10.57 -4.64
C ILE A 82 -2.80 -11.30 -4.95
N ASP A 83 -3.56 -11.67 -3.92
CA ASP A 83 -4.82 -12.38 -4.08
C ASP A 83 -5.85 -11.58 -4.88
N ARG A 84 -5.69 -10.27 -4.95
CA ARG A 84 -6.56 -9.35 -5.68
C ARG A 84 -5.99 -8.88 -7.02
N GLY A 85 -4.83 -9.38 -7.40
CA GLY A 85 -4.17 -8.97 -8.64
C GLY A 85 -3.67 -7.54 -8.64
N ILE A 86 -3.36 -6.99 -7.47
CA ILE A 86 -2.86 -5.62 -7.31
C ILE A 86 -1.33 -5.63 -7.38
N ASN A 87 -0.76 -4.77 -8.21
CA ASN A 87 0.69 -4.57 -8.26
C ASN A 87 1.19 -3.88 -7.01
N ILE A 88 2.43 -4.17 -6.60
CA ILE A 88 2.93 -3.80 -5.29
C ILE A 88 4.30 -3.12 -5.39
N ILE A 89 4.43 -2.01 -4.67
CA ILE A 89 5.72 -1.45 -4.29
C ILE A 89 5.78 -1.61 -2.77
N CYS A 90 6.87 -2.17 -2.26
CA CYS A 90 7.02 -2.38 -0.82
C CYS A 90 8.34 -1.79 -0.35
N GLN A 91 8.29 -1.00 0.74
CA GLN A 91 9.45 -0.33 1.31
C GLN A 91 10.41 -1.34 1.96
N LYS A 92 11.69 -1.05 1.88
CA LYS A 92 12.72 -1.78 2.60
C LYS A 92 12.67 -1.46 4.11
N PRO A 93 13.18 -2.34 4.98
CA PRO A 93 13.61 -3.69 4.66
C PRO A 93 12.44 -4.55 4.22
N PHE A 94 12.70 -5.42 3.22
CA PHE A 94 11.65 -6.22 2.61
C PHE A 94 11.48 -7.53 3.37
N THR A 95 10.32 -7.73 3.97
CA THR A 95 9.93 -8.88 4.80
C THR A 95 10.84 -9.09 6.02
N GLU A 96 10.50 -10.03 6.90
CA GLU A 96 11.28 -10.32 8.10
C GLU A 96 12.38 -11.34 7.87
N SER A 97 12.28 -12.14 6.79
CA SER A 97 13.24 -13.20 6.49
C SER A 97 13.39 -13.40 5.00
N PHE A 98 14.51 -14.01 4.61
CA PHE A 98 14.76 -14.39 3.24
C PHE A 98 13.72 -15.41 2.73
N GLU A 99 13.35 -16.37 3.57
CA GLU A 99 12.33 -17.37 3.24
C GLU A 99 10.99 -16.73 2.90
N GLU A 100 10.58 -15.77 3.71
CA GLU A 100 9.35 -15.02 3.47
C GLU A 100 9.42 -14.21 2.17
N ALA A 101 10.56 -13.57 1.91
CA ALA A 101 10.79 -12.84 0.66
C ALA A 101 10.69 -13.74 -0.57
N GLU A 102 11.31 -14.93 -0.52
CA GLU A 102 11.20 -15.91 -1.62
C GLU A 102 9.75 -16.34 -1.86
N LYS A 103 9.01 -16.59 -0.79
CA LYS A 103 7.62 -16.97 -0.86
C LYS A 103 6.77 -15.89 -1.53
N VAL A 104 6.97 -14.63 -1.14
CA VAL A 104 6.26 -13.49 -1.72
C VAL A 104 6.54 -13.37 -3.21
N VAL A 105 7.81 -13.45 -3.61
CA VAL A 105 8.21 -13.33 -5.02
C VAL A 105 7.58 -14.45 -5.85
N THR A 106 7.57 -15.68 -5.32
CA THR A 106 6.95 -16.82 -6.00
C THR A 106 5.45 -16.60 -6.20
N LEU A 107 4.75 -16.20 -5.13
CA LEU A 107 3.31 -15.91 -5.20
C LEU A 107 2.99 -14.80 -6.20
N ALA A 108 3.80 -13.73 -6.21
CA ALA A 108 3.60 -12.61 -7.13
C ALA A 108 3.78 -13.04 -8.59
N ARG A 109 4.82 -13.83 -8.87
CA ARG A 109 5.06 -14.36 -10.22
C ARG A 109 3.91 -15.24 -10.70
N GLU A 110 3.42 -16.14 -9.85
CA GLU A 110 2.29 -17.01 -10.17
C GLU A 110 1.02 -16.21 -10.45
N ALA A 111 0.81 -15.13 -9.72
CA ALA A 111 -0.34 -14.23 -9.90
C ALA A 111 -0.14 -13.19 -11.02
N LYS A 112 1.05 -13.11 -11.59
CA LYS A 112 1.41 -12.15 -12.65
C LYS A 112 1.30 -10.68 -12.21
N VAL A 113 1.69 -10.44 -10.98
CA VAL A 113 1.78 -9.08 -10.44
C VAL A 113 3.22 -8.72 -10.10
#